data_2cb38be29c00247184cb369dec28eae0
#
_entry.id   2cb38be29c00247184cb369dec28eae0
#
_cell.length_a   1.000
_cell.length_b   1.000
_cell.length_c   1.000
_cell.angle_alpha   90.00
_cell.angle_beta   90.00
_cell.angle_gamma   90.00
#
_symmetry.space_group_name_H-M   'P 1'
#
loop_
_entity.id
_entity.type
_entity.pdbx_description
1 polymer ?
#
loop_
_entity_poly.entity_id
_entity_poly.type
_entity_poly.pdbx_seq_one_letter_code
_entity_poly.pdbx_strand_id
1 'polypeptide(L)'
;ATIIDFAQYMEEAGFDREEWIPACRATVKAGILFPNWLRKGLEVWHPFFINFYDMQNDADIWDYWSANKTYPYKDYAIMMYDSAVRHNKIDPNDLSSYAYHVDCGAMVQYIQQKISSHIHLIKQDVIHVEKQGQDIQHLLLKNGQMVHADLFIDCTGFQSLLKKQDRVDLSKRLFCDTAVAGRVEYKDESEFVPYVVCDAVDHGWIWKIPTQDRMGSGLVFKRSITDPVEAVAYFCKYWNDRIKPDQTKVIDWTPYYSRNFWEGNIVSIGLSGGFI
;
A
#
# COMPACT_ATOMS: atom_id res chain seq x y z
N ALA A 1 -1.49 -0.09 3.58
CA ALA A 1 -2.57 0.91 3.46
C ALA A 1 -3.45 0.57 2.27
N THR A 2 -4.75 0.83 2.38
CA THR A 2 -5.77 0.52 1.37
C THR A 2 -6.26 1.78 0.63
N ILE A 3 -7.18 1.60 -0.30
CA ILE A 3 -7.97 2.66 -0.96
C ILE A 3 -9.33 2.80 -0.24
N ILE A 4 -10.08 3.85 -0.57
CA ILE A 4 -11.36 4.19 0.09
C ILE A 4 -12.38 3.06 -0.06
N ASP A 5 -12.46 2.46 -1.25
CA ASP A 5 -13.46 1.40 -1.54
C ASP A 5 -13.16 0.05 -0.87
N PHE A 6 -12.04 -0.07 -0.16
CA PHE A 6 -11.59 -1.34 0.41
C PHE A 6 -12.62 -1.97 1.37
N ALA A 7 -13.20 -1.17 2.25
CA ALA A 7 -14.20 -1.67 3.21
C ALA A 7 -15.46 -2.16 2.51
N GLN A 8 -15.91 -1.45 1.47
CA GLN A 8 -17.04 -1.87 0.66
C GLN A 8 -16.77 -3.19 -0.04
N TYR A 9 -15.58 -3.37 -0.66
CA TYR A 9 -15.21 -4.65 -1.27
C TYR A 9 -15.16 -5.81 -0.27
N MET A 10 -14.69 -5.56 0.95
CA MET A 10 -14.70 -6.58 2.00
C MET A 10 -16.13 -7.00 2.38
N GLU A 11 -17.04 -6.04 2.51
CA GLU A 11 -18.46 -6.30 2.81
C GLU A 11 -19.17 -7.03 1.65
N GLU A 12 -18.97 -6.59 0.41
CA GLU A 12 -19.50 -7.24 -0.79
C GLU A 12 -18.98 -8.68 -0.94
N ALA A 13 -17.74 -8.94 -0.49
CA ALA A 13 -17.17 -10.28 -0.43
C ALA A 13 -17.65 -11.10 0.79
N GLY A 14 -18.53 -10.56 1.64
CA GLY A 14 -19.11 -11.23 2.79
C GLY A 14 -18.26 -11.25 4.06
N PHE A 15 -17.27 -10.36 4.15
CA PHE A 15 -16.43 -10.20 5.35
C PHE A 15 -17.04 -9.12 6.26
N ASP A 16 -17.43 -9.53 7.47
CA ASP A 16 -17.96 -8.61 8.47
C ASP A 16 -16.88 -7.67 9.00
N ARG A 17 -17.20 -6.39 9.03
CA ARG A 17 -16.32 -5.34 9.50
C ARG A 17 -15.93 -5.48 10.97
N GLU A 18 -16.88 -5.80 11.83
CA GLU A 18 -16.65 -5.99 13.25
C GLU A 18 -15.66 -7.13 13.51
N GLU A 19 -15.56 -8.08 12.57
CA GLU A 19 -14.61 -9.18 12.65
C GLU A 19 -13.24 -8.83 12.02
N TRP A 20 -13.24 -8.29 10.78
CA TRP A 20 -11.96 -8.12 10.09
C TRP A 20 -11.12 -6.95 10.62
N ILE A 21 -11.74 -5.88 11.14
CA ILE A 21 -10.97 -4.74 11.71
C ILE A 21 -10.04 -5.20 12.83
N PRO A 22 -10.51 -5.86 13.90
CA PRO A 22 -9.61 -6.36 14.94
C PRO A 22 -8.70 -7.49 14.44
N ALA A 23 -9.20 -8.42 13.64
CA ALA A 23 -8.43 -9.54 13.13
C ALA A 23 -7.23 -9.09 12.26
N CYS A 24 -7.41 -8.04 11.46
CA CYS A 24 -6.37 -7.47 10.60
C CYS A 24 -5.59 -6.34 11.26
N ARG A 25 -5.82 -6.06 12.56
CA ARG A 25 -5.22 -4.93 13.30
C ARG A 25 -5.41 -3.60 12.56
N ALA A 26 -6.58 -3.45 11.95
CA ALA A 26 -6.85 -2.33 11.07
C ALA A 26 -7.04 -1.04 11.84
N THR A 27 -6.60 0.07 11.25
CA THR A 27 -6.84 1.43 11.72
C THR A 27 -7.37 2.28 10.58
N VAL A 28 -8.07 3.35 10.92
CA VAL A 28 -8.62 4.28 9.93
C VAL A 28 -7.50 5.04 9.23
N LYS A 29 -7.65 5.25 7.92
CA LYS A 29 -6.80 6.09 7.08
C LYS A 29 -7.66 7.16 6.44
N ALA A 30 -7.63 8.37 7.01
CA ALA A 30 -8.44 9.50 6.57
C ALA A 30 -7.76 10.37 5.48
N GLY A 31 -6.50 10.10 5.17
CA GLY A 31 -5.76 10.85 4.18
C GLY A 31 -4.27 10.55 4.20
N ILE A 32 -3.51 11.42 3.54
CA ILE A 32 -2.05 11.34 3.46
C ILE A 32 -1.46 12.72 3.75
N LEU A 33 -0.50 12.78 4.67
CA LEU A 33 0.30 13.96 4.94
C LEU A 33 1.63 13.84 4.23
N PHE A 34 2.01 14.88 3.47
CA PHE A 34 3.25 14.99 2.72
C PHE A 34 4.14 16.10 3.27
N PRO A 35 4.94 15.87 4.34
CA PRO A 35 5.90 16.85 4.83
C PRO A 35 7.10 16.97 3.89
N ASN A 36 7.65 18.18 3.81
CA ASN A 36 8.94 18.50 3.18
C ASN A 36 9.04 18.33 1.64
N TRP A 37 7.99 17.92 0.93
CA TRP A 37 8.06 17.65 -0.52
C TRP A 37 8.30 18.90 -1.37
N LEU A 38 7.68 20.02 -1.03
CA LEU A 38 7.86 21.28 -1.78
C LEU A 38 9.04 22.09 -1.23
N ARG A 39 9.15 22.14 0.08
CA ARG A 39 10.27 22.75 0.82
C ARG A 39 10.29 22.22 2.25
N LYS A 40 11.47 22.25 2.87
CA LYS A 40 11.65 21.83 4.26
C LYS A 40 10.71 22.60 5.20
N GLY A 41 10.00 21.87 6.05
CA GLY A 41 9.05 22.41 7.01
C GLY A 41 7.65 22.73 6.45
N LEU A 42 7.43 22.56 5.13
CA LEU A 42 6.09 22.68 4.56
C LEU A 42 5.40 21.32 4.57
N GLU A 43 4.16 21.30 5.00
CA GLU A 43 3.29 20.13 4.98
C GLU A 43 2.17 20.32 3.95
N VAL A 44 1.95 19.32 3.12
CA VAL A 44 0.83 19.24 2.17
C VAL A 44 -0.07 18.09 2.61
N TRP A 45 -1.34 18.38 2.73
CA TRP A 45 -2.35 17.40 3.13
C TRP A 45 -3.17 16.95 1.92
N HIS A 46 -3.35 15.64 1.76
CA HIS A 46 -4.26 15.05 0.79
C HIS A 46 -5.37 14.31 1.53
N PRO A 47 -6.52 14.95 1.73
CA PRO A 47 -7.68 14.32 2.37
C PRO A 47 -8.30 13.29 1.42
N PHE A 48 -8.95 12.26 1.97
CA PHE A 48 -9.72 11.32 1.16
C PHE A 48 -11.18 11.75 0.99
N PHE A 49 -11.70 12.46 1.97
CA PHE A 49 -13.04 13.00 1.92
C PHE A 49 -12.99 14.51 1.69
N ILE A 50 -13.66 14.94 0.69
CA ILE A 50 -14.00 16.34 0.45
C ILE A 50 -15.51 16.40 0.54
N ASN A 51 -16.04 17.23 1.44
CA ASN A 51 -17.49 17.44 1.51
C ASN A 51 -17.92 18.22 0.26
N PHE A 52 -18.37 17.48 -0.75
CA PHE A 52 -18.74 18.04 -2.06
C PHE A 52 -20.00 18.91 -2.04
N TYR A 53 -20.66 19.07 -0.90
CA TYR A 53 -21.85 19.91 -0.82
C TYR A 53 -21.59 21.38 -1.17
N ASP A 54 -20.36 21.86 -1.03
CA ASP A 54 -19.96 23.22 -1.43
C ASP A 54 -19.31 23.28 -2.83
N MET A 55 -19.07 22.14 -3.47
CA MET A 55 -18.43 22.09 -4.80
C MET A 55 -19.43 22.01 -5.95
N GLN A 56 -20.35 22.94 -6.02
CA GLN A 56 -21.29 23.04 -7.14
C GLN A 56 -20.63 23.40 -8.49
N ASN A 57 -19.29 23.59 -8.52
CA ASN A 57 -18.59 24.15 -9.68
C ASN A 57 -17.32 23.39 -10.10
N ASP A 58 -17.18 22.10 -9.90
CA ASP A 58 -16.02 21.28 -10.33
C ASP A 58 -14.63 21.77 -9.86
N ALA A 59 -14.55 22.75 -8.96
CA ALA A 59 -13.29 23.22 -8.42
C ALA A 59 -12.81 22.29 -7.30
N ASP A 60 -11.57 21.82 -7.37
CA ASP A 60 -11.00 21.03 -6.29
C ASP A 60 -10.56 21.93 -5.11
N ILE A 61 -10.17 21.28 -4.00
CA ILE A 61 -9.74 22.00 -2.79
C ILE A 61 -8.50 22.87 -3.05
N TRP A 62 -7.67 22.51 -4.03
CA TRP A 62 -6.51 23.29 -4.43
C TRP A 62 -6.92 24.58 -5.12
N ASP A 63 -7.87 24.50 -6.05
CA ASP A 63 -8.40 25.66 -6.76
C ASP A 63 -9.05 26.64 -5.79
N TYR A 64 -9.82 26.11 -4.85
CA TYR A 64 -10.48 26.94 -3.84
C TYR A 64 -9.46 27.63 -2.91
N TRP A 65 -8.44 26.90 -2.45
CA TRP A 65 -7.35 27.48 -1.68
C TRP A 65 -6.55 28.49 -2.50
N SER A 66 -6.24 28.20 -3.75
CA SER A 66 -5.50 29.10 -4.66
C SER A 66 -6.21 30.44 -4.85
N ALA A 67 -7.53 30.42 -4.88
CA ALA A 67 -8.34 31.65 -4.98
C ALA A 67 -8.35 32.46 -3.68
N ASN A 68 -8.40 31.81 -2.54
CA ASN A 68 -8.65 32.49 -1.25
C ASN A 68 -7.39 32.74 -0.42
N LYS A 69 -6.42 31.82 -0.37
CA LYS A 69 -5.12 31.90 0.33
C LYS A 69 -5.13 32.45 1.78
N THR A 70 -6.28 32.43 2.43
CA THR A 70 -6.48 33.03 3.77
C THR A 70 -5.77 32.22 4.85
N TYR A 71 -5.62 30.91 4.63
CA TYR A 71 -4.97 29.98 5.55
C TYR A 71 -3.91 29.16 4.82
N PRO A 72 -2.90 28.57 5.52
CA PRO A 72 -2.03 27.57 4.95
C PRO A 72 -2.84 26.41 4.32
N TYR A 73 -2.41 25.88 3.18
CA TYR A 73 -3.14 24.81 2.48
C TYR A 73 -3.50 23.61 3.38
N LYS A 74 -2.57 23.22 4.25
CA LYS A 74 -2.80 22.16 5.24
C LYS A 74 -4.04 22.45 6.12
N ASP A 75 -4.10 23.65 6.66
CA ASP A 75 -5.19 24.04 7.56
C ASP A 75 -6.51 24.13 6.81
N TYR A 76 -6.47 24.62 5.58
CA TYR A 76 -7.62 24.70 4.71
C TYR A 76 -8.14 23.30 4.34
N ALA A 77 -7.26 22.40 3.93
CA ALA A 77 -7.61 21.02 3.63
C ALA A 77 -8.20 20.28 4.84
N ILE A 78 -7.70 20.58 6.06
CA ILE A 78 -8.23 20.00 7.29
C ILE A 78 -9.55 20.66 7.72
N MET A 79 -9.77 21.95 7.43
CA MET A 79 -11.04 22.60 7.73
C MET A 79 -12.21 22.00 6.94
N MET A 80 -11.95 21.54 5.73
CA MET A 80 -12.93 20.79 4.91
C MET A 80 -13.12 19.36 5.42
N TYR A 81 -12.16 18.85 6.16
CA TYR A 81 -12.22 17.62 6.93
C TYR A 81 -12.64 17.97 8.36
N ASP A 82 -13.64 17.33 8.84
CA ASP A 82 -14.11 17.51 10.22
C ASP A 82 -12.92 17.63 11.19
N SER A 83 -13.04 18.51 12.17
CA SER A 83 -12.08 18.68 13.27
C SER A 83 -11.73 17.36 13.98
N ALA A 84 -12.55 16.33 13.79
CA ALA A 84 -12.33 14.97 14.23
C ALA A 84 -10.97 14.40 13.79
N VAL A 85 -10.51 14.66 12.56
CA VAL A 85 -9.20 14.18 12.07
C VAL A 85 -8.05 14.82 12.83
N ARG A 86 -8.15 16.13 13.15
CA ARG A 86 -7.14 16.84 13.95
C ARG A 86 -6.98 16.29 15.35
N HIS A 87 -8.07 15.82 15.93
CA HIS A 87 -8.12 15.39 17.32
C HIS A 87 -8.12 13.87 17.46
N ASN A 88 -7.84 13.14 16.37
CA ASN A 88 -7.87 11.68 16.33
C ASN A 88 -9.22 11.10 16.81
N LYS A 89 -10.32 11.79 16.50
CA LYS A 89 -11.70 11.45 16.91
C LYS A 89 -12.54 11.19 15.66
N ILE A 90 -12.18 10.18 14.90
CA ILE A 90 -12.92 9.75 13.73
C ILE A 90 -13.96 8.74 14.16
N ASP A 91 -15.20 8.89 13.71
CA ASP A 91 -16.21 7.85 13.87
C ASP A 91 -15.85 6.66 12.95
N PRO A 92 -15.47 5.51 13.49
CA PRO A 92 -15.14 4.34 12.69
C PRO A 92 -16.35 3.77 11.94
N ASN A 93 -17.57 4.23 12.25
CA ASN A 93 -18.81 3.80 11.59
C ASN A 93 -19.15 4.67 10.37
N ASP A 94 -18.51 5.82 10.18
CA ASP A 94 -18.64 6.61 8.97
C ASP A 94 -17.75 6.04 7.86
N LEU A 95 -18.31 5.11 7.12
CA LEU A 95 -17.59 4.21 6.21
C LEU A 95 -17.34 4.78 4.83
N SER A 96 -18.06 5.80 4.45
CA SER A 96 -18.05 6.32 3.08
C SER A 96 -16.80 7.15 2.78
N SER A 97 -15.96 7.42 3.78
CA SER A 97 -14.96 8.48 3.70
C SER A 97 -13.55 8.06 4.04
N TYR A 98 -13.33 6.80 4.43
CA TYR A 98 -12.04 6.36 4.95
C TYR A 98 -11.52 5.11 4.24
N ALA A 99 -10.21 5.09 4.03
CA ALA A 99 -9.47 3.87 3.77
C ALA A 99 -8.99 3.26 5.11
N TYR A 100 -8.19 2.21 5.03
CA TYR A 100 -7.68 1.52 6.21
C TYR A 100 -6.19 1.22 6.08
N HIS A 101 -5.51 1.23 7.21
CA HIS A 101 -4.24 0.54 7.35
C HIS A 101 -4.55 -0.87 7.84
N VAL A 102 -3.94 -1.87 7.26
CA VAL A 102 -4.11 -3.27 7.67
C VAL A 102 -2.76 -3.94 7.83
N ASP A 103 -2.64 -4.86 8.78
CA ASP A 103 -1.54 -5.82 8.79
C ASP A 103 -1.82 -6.88 7.72
N CYS A 104 -1.04 -6.85 6.62
CA CYS A 104 -1.26 -7.77 5.50
C CYS A 104 -1.10 -9.25 5.89
N GLY A 105 -0.21 -9.56 6.83
CA GLY A 105 -0.03 -10.93 7.31
C GLY A 105 -1.25 -11.43 8.08
N ALA A 106 -1.77 -10.61 8.98
CA ALA A 106 -2.98 -10.91 9.73
C ALA A 106 -4.21 -11.00 8.81
N MET A 107 -4.31 -10.10 7.81
CA MET A 107 -5.37 -10.12 6.82
C MET A 107 -5.38 -11.41 5.99
N VAL A 108 -4.22 -11.87 5.53
CA VAL A 108 -4.11 -13.16 4.80
C VAL A 108 -4.58 -14.31 5.68
N GLN A 109 -4.19 -14.36 6.95
CA GLN A 109 -4.63 -15.41 7.88
C GLN A 109 -6.15 -15.37 8.10
N TYR A 110 -6.71 -14.19 8.33
CA TYR A 110 -8.15 -14.01 8.50
C TYR A 110 -8.94 -14.48 7.28
N ILE A 111 -8.57 -14.02 6.08
CA ILE A 111 -9.23 -14.42 4.83
C ILE A 111 -9.11 -15.92 4.62
N GLN A 112 -7.91 -16.51 4.74
CA GLN A 112 -7.72 -17.96 4.59
C GLN A 112 -8.61 -18.76 5.55
N GLN A 113 -8.74 -18.34 6.80
CA GLN A 113 -9.58 -19.00 7.76
C GLN A 113 -11.06 -18.97 7.34
N LYS A 114 -11.53 -17.81 6.88
CA LYS A 114 -12.95 -17.62 6.49
C LYS A 114 -13.33 -18.41 5.23
N ILE A 115 -12.45 -18.48 4.24
CA ILE A 115 -12.74 -19.14 2.96
C ILE A 115 -12.25 -20.59 2.88
N SER A 116 -11.67 -21.13 3.94
CA SER A 116 -11.02 -22.45 3.94
C SER A 116 -11.92 -23.61 3.48
N SER A 117 -13.24 -23.53 3.75
CA SER A 117 -14.22 -24.51 3.29
C SER A 117 -14.61 -24.37 1.81
N HIS A 118 -14.26 -23.27 1.15
CA HIS A 118 -14.64 -22.94 -0.23
C HIS A 118 -13.49 -23.07 -1.21
N ILE A 119 -12.26 -23.28 -0.73
CA ILE A 119 -11.07 -23.37 -1.56
C ILE A 119 -10.30 -24.66 -1.29
N HIS A 120 -9.55 -25.11 -2.31
CA HIS A 120 -8.54 -26.15 -2.15
C HIS A 120 -7.15 -25.50 -2.09
N LEU A 121 -6.55 -25.42 -0.88
CA LEU A 121 -5.25 -24.81 -0.67
C LEU A 121 -4.13 -25.85 -0.87
N ILE A 122 -3.32 -25.68 -1.91
CA ILE A 122 -2.15 -26.52 -2.18
C ILE A 122 -0.88 -25.75 -1.75
N LYS A 123 -0.24 -26.20 -0.66
CA LYS A 123 1.01 -25.61 -0.13
C LYS A 123 2.22 -26.24 -0.79
N GLN A 124 2.44 -25.95 -2.08
CA GLN A 124 3.55 -26.46 -2.89
C GLN A 124 4.11 -25.38 -3.78
N ASP A 125 5.41 -25.47 -4.09
CA ASP A 125 6.06 -24.59 -5.05
C ASP A 125 5.70 -25.03 -6.47
N VAL A 126 5.38 -24.07 -7.36
CA VAL A 126 5.29 -24.30 -8.81
C VAL A 126 6.69 -24.29 -9.38
N ILE A 127 7.13 -25.41 -9.97
CA ILE A 127 8.46 -25.56 -10.54
C ILE A 127 8.49 -25.45 -12.07
N HIS A 128 7.34 -25.65 -12.72
CA HIS A 128 7.23 -25.52 -14.17
C HIS A 128 5.81 -25.08 -14.58
N VAL A 129 5.75 -24.31 -15.65
CA VAL A 129 4.52 -23.83 -16.27
C VAL A 129 4.50 -24.33 -17.72
N GLU A 130 3.69 -25.33 -18.02
CA GLU A 130 3.54 -25.87 -19.37
C GLU A 130 2.53 -25.03 -20.15
N LYS A 131 2.94 -24.56 -21.34
CA LYS A 131 2.12 -23.70 -22.20
C LYS A 131 1.96 -24.27 -23.59
N GLN A 132 0.78 -24.02 -24.17
CA GLN A 132 0.52 -24.19 -25.57
C GLN A 132 0.00 -22.87 -26.16
N GLY A 133 0.84 -22.21 -26.95
CA GLY A 133 0.55 -20.84 -27.38
C GLY A 133 0.55 -19.86 -26.19
N GLN A 134 -0.58 -19.16 -25.98
CA GLN A 134 -0.77 -18.23 -24.87
C GLN A 134 -1.41 -18.88 -23.63
N ASP A 135 -1.91 -20.12 -23.76
CA ASP A 135 -2.64 -20.81 -22.71
C ASP A 135 -1.73 -21.73 -21.88
N ILE A 136 -1.92 -21.71 -20.56
CA ILE A 136 -1.33 -22.70 -19.66
C ILE A 136 -2.13 -23.99 -19.77
N GLN A 137 -1.43 -25.10 -20.01
CA GLN A 137 -2.00 -26.44 -20.01
C GLN A 137 -2.04 -27.03 -18.60
N HIS A 138 -0.95 -26.85 -17.86
CA HIS A 138 -0.87 -27.23 -16.45
C HIS A 138 0.31 -26.55 -15.75
N LEU A 139 0.21 -26.51 -14.43
CA LEU A 139 1.33 -26.19 -13.53
C LEU A 139 1.89 -27.47 -12.95
N LEU A 140 3.22 -27.66 -13.02
CA LEU A 140 3.88 -28.75 -12.33
C LEU A 140 4.37 -28.27 -10.95
N LEU A 141 3.93 -28.96 -9.91
CA LEU A 141 4.32 -28.70 -8.53
C LEU A 141 5.56 -29.50 -8.14
N LYS A 142 6.27 -29.04 -7.13
CA LYS A 142 7.52 -29.67 -6.64
C LYS A 142 7.32 -31.11 -6.18
N ASN A 143 6.13 -31.49 -5.73
CA ASN A 143 5.79 -32.87 -5.36
C ASN A 143 5.43 -33.75 -6.56
N GLY A 144 5.54 -33.27 -7.81
CA GLY A 144 5.18 -33.98 -9.04
C GLY A 144 3.71 -33.89 -9.44
N GLN A 145 2.85 -33.26 -8.63
CA GLN A 145 1.44 -33.07 -8.97
C GLN A 145 1.30 -32.07 -10.11
N MET A 146 0.39 -32.36 -11.05
CA MET A 146 -0.04 -31.42 -12.10
C MET A 146 -1.34 -30.77 -11.70
N VAL A 147 -1.44 -29.43 -11.89
CA VAL A 147 -2.64 -28.64 -11.64
C VAL A 147 -3.16 -28.10 -12.97
N HIS A 148 -4.39 -28.47 -13.32
CA HIS A 148 -5.09 -28.00 -14.49
C HIS A 148 -6.21 -27.05 -14.07
N ALA A 149 -6.47 -26.02 -14.87
CA ALA A 149 -7.57 -25.08 -14.68
C ALA A 149 -7.97 -24.43 -16.00
N ASP A 150 -9.18 -23.90 -16.05
CA ASP A 150 -9.67 -23.13 -17.21
C ASP A 150 -9.13 -21.69 -17.18
N LEU A 151 -8.84 -21.17 -15.98
CA LEU A 151 -8.27 -19.82 -15.74
C LEU A 151 -7.21 -19.88 -14.66
N PHE A 152 -6.11 -19.19 -14.89
CA PHE A 152 -5.01 -19.02 -13.94
C PHE A 152 -4.87 -17.55 -13.55
N ILE A 153 -4.94 -17.25 -12.26
CA ILE A 153 -4.73 -15.91 -11.72
C ILE A 153 -3.32 -15.84 -11.13
N ASP A 154 -2.45 -15.05 -11.76
CA ASP A 154 -1.07 -14.86 -11.31
C ASP A 154 -1.01 -13.79 -10.21
N CYS A 155 -0.83 -14.23 -8.96
CA CYS A 155 -0.58 -13.41 -7.78
C CYS A 155 0.84 -13.60 -7.24
N THR A 156 1.80 -14.04 -8.06
CA THR A 156 3.16 -14.42 -7.61
C THR A 156 4.08 -13.23 -7.37
N GLY A 157 3.52 -12.02 -7.29
CA GLY A 157 4.26 -10.81 -6.98
C GLY A 157 5.23 -10.39 -8.08
N PHE A 158 6.37 -9.82 -7.71
CA PHE A 158 7.39 -9.38 -8.68
C PHE A 158 7.93 -10.51 -9.58
N GLN A 159 7.77 -11.76 -9.17
CA GLN A 159 8.21 -12.91 -9.98
C GLN A 159 7.40 -13.03 -11.28
N SER A 160 6.10 -12.70 -11.26
CA SER A 160 5.16 -12.86 -12.37
C SER A 160 5.38 -14.21 -13.05
N LEU A 161 5.23 -15.28 -12.26
CA LEU A 161 5.69 -16.62 -12.63
C LEU A 161 5.01 -17.15 -13.89
N LEU A 162 3.72 -16.81 -14.06
CA LEU A 162 2.92 -17.31 -15.16
C LEU A 162 3.08 -16.49 -16.43
N LYS A 163 3.46 -15.20 -16.33
CA LYS A 163 3.54 -14.29 -17.47
C LYS A 163 4.68 -13.29 -17.36
N LYS A 164 5.91 -13.68 -17.70
CA LYS A 164 7.12 -12.84 -17.52
C LYS A 164 7.40 -11.80 -18.63
N GLN A 165 6.82 -11.90 -19.82
CA GLN A 165 7.40 -11.28 -21.02
C GLN A 165 6.76 -9.97 -21.51
N ASP A 166 5.75 -9.42 -20.82
CA ASP A 166 5.01 -8.27 -21.33
C ASP A 166 5.07 -7.04 -20.39
N ARG A 167 6.25 -6.77 -19.86
CA ARG A 167 6.46 -5.64 -18.93
C ARG A 167 6.91 -4.38 -19.65
N VAL A 168 6.24 -3.28 -19.38
CA VAL A 168 6.70 -1.95 -19.75
C VAL A 168 7.49 -1.36 -18.57
N ASP A 169 8.79 -1.21 -18.76
CA ASP A 169 9.71 -0.63 -17.77
C ASP A 169 9.46 0.88 -17.65
N LEU A 170 9.19 1.34 -16.42
CA LEU A 170 8.95 2.75 -16.09
C LEU A 170 10.15 3.41 -15.39
N SER A 171 11.30 2.77 -15.26
CA SER A 171 12.48 3.29 -14.53
C SER A 171 12.96 4.66 -14.98
N LYS A 172 12.66 5.05 -16.24
CA LYS A 172 12.98 6.38 -16.76
C LYS A 172 12.02 7.48 -16.25
N ARG A 173 10.87 7.11 -15.72
CA ARG A 173 9.85 8.04 -15.19
C ARG A 173 9.73 7.95 -13.67
N LEU A 174 9.78 6.73 -13.14
CA LEU A 174 9.72 6.42 -11.72
C LEU A 174 11.10 5.92 -11.29
N PHE A 175 11.91 6.82 -10.81
CA PHE A 175 13.35 6.56 -10.62
C PHE A 175 13.70 5.85 -9.31
N CYS A 176 12.81 5.79 -8.32
CA CYS A 176 13.03 5.00 -7.11
C CYS A 176 12.86 3.50 -7.41
N ASP A 177 13.80 2.70 -6.94
CA ASP A 177 13.90 1.27 -7.25
C ASP A 177 14.23 0.40 -6.04
N THR A 178 14.38 1.00 -4.86
CA THR A 178 14.78 0.30 -3.64
C THR A 178 14.08 0.87 -2.42
N ALA A 179 13.77 0.02 -1.46
CA ALA A 179 13.32 0.46 -0.14
C ALA A 179 14.00 -0.33 0.99
N VAL A 180 14.20 0.36 2.10
CA VAL A 180 14.44 -0.24 3.41
C VAL A 180 13.11 -0.25 4.15
N ALA A 181 12.62 -1.40 4.58
CA ALA A 181 11.36 -1.54 5.28
C ALA A 181 11.54 -2.14 6.66
N GLY A 182 10.73 -1.72 7.63
CA GLY A 182 10.77 -2.24 8.98
C GLY A 182 9.53 -1.94 9.80
N ARG A 183 9.51 -2.47 11.00
CA ARG A 183 8.45 -2.29 12.00
C ARG A 183 9.01 -1.51 13.17
N VAL A 184 8.38 -0.40 13.51
CA VAL A 184 8.82 0.48 14.59
C VAL A 184 7.76 0.47 15.69
N GLU A 185 8.15 0.20 16.91
CA GLU A 185 7.26 0.30 18.07
C GLU A 185 6.89 1.76 18.32
N TYR A 186 5.66 2.01 18.76
CA TYR A 186 5.23 3.35 19.15
C TYR A 186 6.05 3.83 20.35
N LYS A 187 6.42 5.10 20.33
CA LYS A 187 7.03 5.76 21.47
C LYS A 187 5.95 6.14 22.51
N ASP A 188 4.86 6.68 21.99
CA ASP A 188 3.70 7.12 22.77
C ASP A 188 2.47 7.22 21.86
N GLU A 189 1.32 7.51 22.43
CA GLU A 189 0.05 7.60 21.72
C GLU A 189 -0.01 8.72 20.66
N SER A 190 0.85 9.73 20.73
CA SER A 190 0.86 10.84 19.76
C SER A 190 1.32 10.40 18.36
N GLU A 191 2.02 9.26 18.25
CA GLU A 191 2.42 8.69 16.96
C GLU A 191 1.28 7.90 16.28
N PHE A 192 0.23 7.59 17.01
CA PHE A 192 -0.94 6.88 16.49
C PHE A 192 -1.90 7.90 15.86
N VAL A 193 -1.75 8.11 14.56
CA VAL A 193 -2.54 9.08 13.78
C VAL A 193 -3.40 8.38 12.73
N PRO A 194 -4.60 8.90 12.40
CA PRO A 194 -5.51 8.27 11.45
C PRO A 194 -5.18 8.59 9.98
N TYR A 195 -3.90 8.71 9.64
CA TYR A 195 -3.45 8.99 8.27
C TYR A 195 -2.05 8.45 8.01
N VAL A 196 -1.71 8.30 6.74
CA VAL A 196 -0.33 8.00 6.32
C VAL A 196 0.50 9.28 6.34
N VAL A 197 1.75 9.18 6.75
CA VAL A 197 2.75 10.23 6.52
C VAL A 197 3.73 9.74 5.46
N CYS A 198 3.95 10.55 4.43
CA CYS A 198 4.97 10.35 3.40
C CYS A 198 5.97 11.51 3.52
N ASP A 199 7.01 11.35 4.32
CA ASP A 199 7.97 12.40 4.66
C ASP A 199 9.13 12.43 3.67
N ALA A 200 9.30 13.53 2.93
CA ALA A 200 10.46 13.69 2.04
C ALA A 200 11.73 13.95 2.87
N VAL A 201 12.77 13.21 2.55
CA VAL A 201 14.08 13.26 3.23
C VAL A 201 15.23 13.34 2.23
N ASP A 202 16.45 13.60 2.68
CA ASP A 202 17.60 13.82 1.80
C ASP A 202 17.91 12.65 0.85
N HIS A 203 17.61 11.43 1.26
CA HIS A 203 17.85 10.20 0.48
C HIS A 203 16.63 9.69 -0.31
N GLY A 204 15.46 10.33 -0.18
CA GLY A 204 14.22 9.88 -0.80
C GLY A 204 13.00 10.26 0.01
N TRP A 205 12.16 9.30 0.41
CA TRP A 205 11.02 9.58 1.27
C TRP A 205 10.67 8.40 2.19
N ILE A 206 10.15 8.70 3.36
CA ILE A 206 9.81 7.72 4.38
C ILE A 206 8.29 7.65 4.53
N TRP A 207 7.72 6.43 4.39
CA TRP A 207 6.33 6.21 4.77
C TRP A 207 6.21 5.86 6.26
N LYS A 208 5.09 6.29 6.87
CA LYS A 208 4.67 5.91 8.22
C LYS A 208 3.21 5.49 8.14
N ILE A 209 2.96 4.23 8.43
CA ILE A 209 1.64 3.59 8.35
C ILE A 209 1.32 3.01 9.72
N PRO A 210 0.50 3.71 10.53
CA PRO A 210 0.13 3.23 11.86
C PRO A 210 -0.86 2.07 11.76
N THR A 211 -0.55 0.97 12.43
CA THR A 211 -1.48 -0.12 12.74
C THR A 211 -1.77 -0.14 14.23
N GLN A 212 -2.65 -1.01 14.72
CA GLN A 212 -3.05 -1.00 16.15
C GLN A 212 -1.87 -1.19 17.11
N ASP A 213 -0.85 -1.93 16.71
CA ASP A 213 0.24 -2.36 17.59
C ASP A 213 1.61 -1.75 17.25
N ARG A 214 1.77 -1.12 16.09
CA ARG A 214 3.06 -0.64 15.61
C ARG A 214 2.95 0.32 14.43
N MET A 215 4.03 1.01 14.14
CA MET A 215 4.23 1.78 12.92
C MET A 215 4.90 0.90 11.85
N GLY A 216 4.24 0.65 10.72
CA GLY A 216 4.88 0.16 9.51
C GLY A 216 5.63 1.31 8.84
N SER A 217 6.92 1.19 8.61
CA SER A 217 7.71 2.27 8.01
C SER A 217 8.77 1.75 7.04
N GLY A 218 9.23 2.64 6.18
CA GLY A 218 10.38 2.38 5.33
C GLY A 218 10.79 3.59 4.53
N LEU A 219 12.03 3.55 4.06
CA LEU A 219 12.67 4.56 3.23
C LEU A 219 12.71 4.08 1.79
N VAL A 220 12.10 4.83 0.88
CA VAL A 220 12.18 4.63 -0.58
C VAL A 220 13.28 5.51 -1.15
N PHE A 221 14.15 4.93 -1.97
CA PHE A 221 15.28 5.65 -2.52
C PHE A 221 15.73 5.12 -3.88
N LYS A 222 16.69 5.79 -4.50
CA LYS A 222 17.35 5.35 -5.74
C LYS A 222 18.69 4.69 -5.41
N ARG A 223 18.80 3.38 -5.68
CA ARG A 223 19.99 2.57 -5.36
C ARG A 223 21.28 3.09 -6.00
N SER A 224 21.20 3.66 -7.19
CA SER A 224 22.39 4.22 -7.85
C SER A 224 22.87 5.55 -7.26
N ILE A 225 22.11 6.16 -6.34
CA ILE A 225 22.44 7.42 -5.66
C ILE A 225 22.83 7.18 -4.20
N THR A 226 22.11 6.30 -3.52
CA THR A 226 22.30 5.98 -2.10
C THR A 226 22.61 4.49 -1.96
N ASP A 227 23.71 4.16 -1.30
CA ASP A 227 24.05 2.76 -0.99
C ASP A 227 23.05 2.16 0.01
N PRO A 228 22.61 0.91 -0.16
CA PRO A 228 21.67 0.29 0.75
C PRO A 228 22.11 0.22 2.22
N VAL A 229 23.41 0.09 2.49
CA VAL A 229 23.93 0.10 3.88
C VAL A 229 23.79 1.50 4.49
N GLU A 230 24.09 2.54 3.70
CA GLU A 230 23.87 3.93 4.09
C GLU A 230 22.39 4.22 4.31
N ALA A 231 21.50 3.75 3.41
CA ALA A 231 20.06 3.90 3.54
C ALA A 231 19.51 3.22 4.80
N VAL A 232 19.99 2.03 5.15
CA VAL A 232 19.63 1.34 6.40
C VAL A 232 20.07 2.16 7.61
N ALA A 233 21.32 2.65 7.63
CA ALA A 233 21.83 3.46 8.74
C ALA A 233 21.04 4.77 8.90
N TYR A 234 20.73 5.43 7.77
CA TYR A 234 19.90 6.64 7.75
C TYR A 234 18.50 6.37 8.30
N PHE A 235 17.86 5.29 7.86
CA PHE A 235 16.53 4.91 8.30
C PHE A 235 16.47 4.60 9.81
N CYS A 236 17.45 3.85 10.33
CA CYS A 236 17.54 3.58 11.76
C CYS A 236 17.71 4.88 12.56
N LYS A 237 18.60 5.78 12.11
CA LYS A 237 18.83 7.09 12.74
C LYS A 237 17.58 7.99 12.69
N TYR A 238 16.84 7.99 11.58
CA TYR A 238 15.57 8.72 11.46
C TYR A 238 14.58 8.34 12.57
N TRP A 239 14.55 7.06 12.94
CA TRP A 239 13.73 6.53 14.02
C TRP A 239 14.40 6.56 15.39
N ASN A 240 15.49 7.34 15.57
CA ASN A 240 16.25 7.43 16.83
C ASN A 240 16.65 6.04 17.36
N ASP A 241 17.11 5.15 16.46
CA ASP A 241 17.55 3.80 16.76
C ASP A 241 16.50 2.87 17.44
N ARG A 242 15.22 3.21 17.33
CA ARG A 242 14.10 2.34 17.77
C ARG A 242 13.97 1.09 16.91
N ILE A 243 14.56 1.07 15.73
CA ILE A 243 14.71 -0.09 14.86
C ILE A 243 16.20 -0.30 14.57
N LYS A 244 16.63 -1.56 14.57
CA LYS A 244 18.02 -1.94 14.31
C LYS A 244 18.19 -2.43 12.87
N PRO A 245 19.41 -2.40 12.31
CA PRO A 245 19.68 -2.86 10.94
C PRO A 245 19.21 -4.29 10.66
N ASP A 246 19.38 -5.21 11.59
CA ASP A 246 18.97 -6.61 11.49
C ASP A 246 17.44 -6.83 11.55
N GLN A 247 16.68 -5.81 11.95
CA GLN A 247 15.23 -5.77 11.94
C GLN A 247 14.66 -5.17 10.65
N THR A 248 15.53 -4.73 9.73
CA THR A 248 15.14 -4.13 8.46
C THR A 248 15.23 -5.12 7.31
N LYS A 249 14.50 -4.84 6.23
CA LYS A 249 14.56 -5.61 4.99
C LYS A 249 14.76 -4.64 3.82
N VAL A 250 15.82 -4.89 3.03
CA VAL A 250 16.02 -4.20 1.75
C VAL A 250 15.20 -4.92 0.67
N ILE A 251 14.45 -4.16 -0.11
CA ILE A 251 13.58 -4.65 -1.18
C ILE A 251 13.94 -3.86 -2.43
N ASP A 252 14.32 -4.58 -3.49
CA ASP A 252 14.59 -3.99 -4.80
C ASP A 252 13.46 -4.31 -5.78
N TRP A 253 13.18 -3.37 -6.69
CA TRP A 253 12.20 -3.59 -7.77
C TRP A 253 12.55 -2.77 -9.01
N THR A 254 11.95 -3.13 -10.12
CA THR A 254 11.86 -2.28 -11.30
C THR A 254 10.42 -1.80 -11.40
N PRO A 255 10.16 -0.48 -11.44
CA PRO A 255 8.79 0.01 -11.68
C PRO A 255 8.33 -0.44 -13.05
N TYR A 256 7.14 -1.03 -13.13
CA TYR A 256 6.60 -1.56 -14.38
C TYR A 256 5.09 -1.74 -14.33
N TYR A 257 4.48 -1.89 -15.50
CA TYR A 257 3.16 -2.47 -15.65
C TYR A 257 3.17 -3.53 -16.76
N SER A 258 2.25 -4.50 -16.66
CA SER A 258 2.00 -5.47 -17.73
C SER A 258 1.18 -4.81 -18.82
N ARG A 259 1.63 -4.87 -20.09
CA ARG A 259 0.89 -4.29 -21.23
C ARG A 259 -0.47 -4.95 -21.40
N ASN A 260 -0.49 -6.27 -21.29
CA ASN A 260 -1.69 -7.10 -21.35
C ASN A 260 -1.79 -7.88 -20.04
N PHE A 261 -2.55 -7.43 -19.09
CA PHE A 261 -2.71 -8.15 -17.81
C PHE A 261 -3.60 -9.41 -17.94
N TRP A 262 -4.35 -9.55 -19.03
CA TRP A 262 -5.10 -10.77 -19.37
C TRP A 262 -4.69 -11.25 -20.77
N GLU A 263 -4.21 -12.48 -20.87
CA GLU A 263 -3.78 -13.10 -22.12
C GLU A 263 -4.03 -14.61 -22.09
N GLY A 264 -4.80 -15.12 -23.07
CA GLY A 264 -5.26 -16.49 -23.05
C GLY A 264 -6.04 -16.80 -21.76
N ASN A 265 -5.65 -17.85 -21.07
CA ASN A 265 -6.24 -18.24 -19.78
C ASN A 265 -5.45 -17.71 -18.57
N ILE A 266 -4.66 -16.62 -18.71
CA ILE A 266 -3.83 -16.06 -17.63
C ILE A 266 -4.26 -14.62 -17.32
N VAL A 267 -4.53 -14.32 -16.05
CA VAL A 267 -4.76 -12.97 -15.53
C VAL A 267 -3.69 -12.63 -14.49
N SER A 268 -2.92 -11.56 -14.71
CA SER A 268 -1.92 -11.07 -13.75
C SER A 268 -2.52 -9.94 -12.90
N ILE A 269 -2.50 -10.09 -11.58
CA ILE A 269 -3.02 -9.08 -10.63
C ILE A 269 -1.99 -8.73 -9.55
N GLY A 270 -2.24 -7.59 -8.87
CA GLY A 270 -1.30 -7.08 -7.87
C GLY A 270 0.09 -6.82 -8.47
N LEU A 271 1.15 -7.18 -7.73
CA LEU A 271 2.53 -6.98 -8.18
C LEU A 271 2.90 -7.80 -9.42
N SER A 272 2.15 -8.85 -9.77
CA SER A 272 2.34 -9.56 -11.05
C SER A 272 1.85 -8.73 -12.24
N GLY A 273 0.82 -7.90 -12.05
CA GLY A 273 0.27 -6.99 -13.05
C GLY A 273 1.06 -5.70 -13.20
N GLY A 274 1.68 -5.20 -12.12
CA GLY A 274 2.46 -3.97 -12.14
C GLY A 274 2.82 -3.45 -10.77
N PHE A 275 3.79 -2.52 -10.74
CA PHE A 275 4.18 -1.75 -9.57
C PHE A 275 4.66 -0.36 -10.01
N ILE A 276 3.95 0.66 -9.55
CA ILE A 276 4.14 2.06 -9.96
C ILE A 276 4.45 2.91 -8.76
#